data_d21570c1e9f0e978bfd477f3bcf37f32
#
_entry.id   d21570c1e9f0e978bfd477f3bcf37f32
#
_cell.length_a   1.000
_cell.length_b   1.000
_cell.length_c   1.000
_cell.angle_alpha   90.00
_cell.angle_beta   90.00
_cell.angle_gamma   90.00
#
_symmetry.space_group_name_H-M   'P 1'
#
loop_
_entity.id
_entity.type
_entity.pdbx_description
1 polymer ?
#
loop_
_entity_poly.entity_id
_entity_poly.type
_entity_poly.pdbx_seq_one_letter_code
_entity_poly.pdbx_strand_id
1 'polypeptide(L)'
;MKKQWKTATMTVLCAVIAGTTLLSAGCGKKKADNNPQTLEVYIWNAGYGDQWVKPMLETFGNQKWVKEKYPEYKYDVVSNDQQNFGESRINQGENNTIALFFTQSVESFYGTDTLVDLTECVFNQQVPGEDVLYKDKMIDSMRESMVYTPAGEISESYYATPWACNISGFVYNETLFKELNLTVPNTTDELFSMAEKVKTLKNSEYNHTYSIATTAISYMNYLFPVWWAQYEGESEYENYWKGIDSEGVRNSSAVFSQTGRLKTLEIMQKIYTENNGYYDRTSSTYDFMAGQTRMLTRDALMMPCGDWFSNEMKELAQGLKTQGYDDTMRMMKTPIVSAIIEKTPSIKNDAMLSAVISEIDAGKTAPETAGVTQKDFETVRAARGVMYSIGSVHTSAIPAASTAKDLAVDFLRFMATDEANTIYALNTSGGRLPFKFNLKTDAPEAYNELMSTSKETFSMAADCSDYLTDDYASILPYYGKFALARYGGMGMLAGEYPSFESAFISNANLTAKEVFDSTIKYWTENNNARWNRALRNAGLL
;
A
#
# COMPACT_ATOMS: atom_id res chain seq x y z
N MET A 1 20.69 38.51 20.73
CA MET A 1 20.98 38.74 19.30
C MET A 1 20.00 37.92 18.49
N LYS A 2 18.91 38.53 18.04
CA LYS A 2 17.88 37.86 17.23
C LYS A 2 18.37 37.76 15.79
N LYS A 3 18.66 36.57 15.32
CA LYS A 3 19.12 36.31 13.95
C LYS A 3 17.95 36.20 12.97
N GLN A 4 17.99 37.04 11.95
CA GLN A 4 17.24 36.97 10.71
C GLN A 4 17.62 35.69 9.94
N TRP A 5 16.76 34.67 9.98
CA TRP A 5 17.02 33.38 9.30
C TRP A 5 15.81 32.85 8.51
N LYS A 6 14.89 33.73 8.12
CA LYS A 6 13.62 33.27 7.49
C LYS A 6 13.51 33.44 5.97
N THR A 7 14.57 33.86 5.26
CA THR A 7 14.42 34.15 3.81
C THR A 7 15.36 33.36 2.90
N ALA A 8 16.29 32.57 3.44
CA ALA A 8 17.27 31.84 2.63
C ALA A 8 16.88 30.40 2.27
N THR A 9 15.94 29.81 3.00
CA THR A 9 15.62 28.37 2.90
C THR A 9 14.77 28.04 1.68
N MET A 10 13.99 28.98 1.16
CA MET A 10 13.08 28.70 0.05
C MET A 10 13.72 28.76 -1.35
N THR A 11 14.87 29.40 -1.47
CA THR A 11 15.53 29.61 -2.77
C THR A 11 16.52 28.49 -3.13
N VAL A 12 16.98 27.71 -2.15
CA VAL A 12 17.95 26.63 -2.40
C VAL A 12 17.24 25.31 -2.76
N LEU A 13 16.03 25.09 -2.27
CA LEU A 13 15.25 23.89 -2.60
C LEU A 13 14.83 23.83 -4.09
N CYS A 14 14.57 24.98 -4.71
CA CYS A 14 14.25 25.04 -6.14
C CYS A 14 15.46 24.84 -7.07
N ALA A 15 16.69 24.96 -6.58
CA ALA A 15 17.89 24.85 -7.42
C ALA A 15 18.40 23.40 -7.55
N VAL A 16 18.09 22.52 -6.60
CA VAL A 16 18.50 21.10 -6.66
C VAL A 16 17.57 20.28 -7.55
N ILE A 17 16.28 20.65 -7.62
CA ILE A 17 15.29 19.97 -8.49
C ILE A 17 15.48 20.36 -9.97
N ALA A 18 16.07 21.51 -10.28
CA ALA A 18 16.31 21.95 -11.66
C ALA A 18 17.57 21.35 -12.31
N GLY A 19 18.38 20.60 -11.57
CA GLY A 19 19.66 20.05 -12.06
C GLY A 19 19.60 18.68 -12.71
N THR A 20 18.52 17.94 -12.53
CA THR A 20 18.40 16.55 -13.04
C THR A 20 17.53 16.37 -14.27
N THR A 21 16.90 17.43 -14.78
CA THR A 21 15.99 17.36 -15.94
C THR A 21 16.62 17.68 -17.31
N LEU A 22 17.94 17.75 -17.44
CA LEU A 22 18.60 18.16 -18.69
C LEU A 22 19.47 17.09 -19.38
N LEU A 23 19.23 15.80 -19.16
CA LEU A 23 19.96 14.74 -19.87
C LEU A 23 19.09 13.68 -20.56
N SER A 24 17.86 13.99 -20.96
CA SER A 24 17.04 13.05 -21.76
C SER A 24 16.49 13.62 -23.07
N ALA A 25 17.20 14.54 -23.70
CA ALA A 25 16.89 14.98 -25.07
C ALA A 25 17.84 14.33 -26.08
N GLY A 26 17.71 13.03 -26.25
CA GLY A 26 18.46 12.26 -27.22
C GLY A 26 17.70 11.03 -27.66
N CYS A 27 16.39 11.14 -27.96
CA CYS A 27 15.63 10.09 -28.63
C CYS A 27 16.01 10.02 -30.10
N GLY A 28 17.19 9.49 -30.41
CA GLY A 28 17.41 8.80 -31.68
C GLY A 28 16.45 7.60 -31.66
N LYS A 29 15.57 7.48 -32.67
CA LYS A 29 14.75 6.28 -32.88
C LYS A 29 15.71 5.09 -32.99
N LYS A 30 15.99 4.37 -31.89
CA LYS A 30 16.51 3.00 -31.97
C LYS A 30 15.50 2.22 -32.82
N LYS A 31 15.96 1.55 -33.88
CA LYS A 31 15.14 0.52 -34.54
C LYS A 31 14.76 -0.48 -33.45
N ALA A 32 13.47 -0.85 -33.40
CA ALA A 32 13.02 -1.94 -32.55
C ALA A 32 13.92 -3.14 -32.74
N ASP A 33 14.56 -3.61 -31.69
CA ASP A 33 15.29 -4.88 -31.72
C ASP A 33 14.23 -5.99 -31.57
N ASN A 34 13.77 -6.52 -32.70
CA ASN A 34 12.80 -7.61 -32.75
C ASN A 34 13.47 -8.97 -32.46
N ASN A 35 14.56 -8.98 -31.69
CA ASN A 35 15.22 -10.22 -31.30
C ASN A 35 14.47 -10.88 -30.13
N PRO A 36 13.92 -12.10 -30.26
CA PRO A 36 13.22 -12.81 -29.20
C PRO A 36 14.11 -13.17 -28.00
N GLN A 37 15.41 -12.90 -28.05
CA GLN A 37 16.37 -13.08 -26.97
C GLN A 37 16.77 -11.77 -26.29
N THR A 38 16.18 -10.63 -26.67
CA THR A 38 16.37 -9.35 -25.99
C THR A 38 15.15 -9.04 -25.11
N LEU A 39 15.36 -9.00 -23.80
CA LEU A 39 14.33 -8.62 -22.83
C LEU A 39 14.40 -7.10 -22.58
N GLU A 40 13.58 -6.32 -23.26
CA GLU A 40 13.40 -4.92 -22.97
C GLU A 40 12.35 -4.76 -21.87
N VAL A 41 12.77 -4.21 -20.71
CA VAL A 41 11.95 -4.08 -19.52
C VAL A 41 11.65 -2.62 -19.25
N TYR A 42 10.38 -2.30 -19.06
CA TYR A 42 9.96 -1.01 -18.49
C TYR A 42 9.81 -1.11 -16.98
N ILE A 43 10.30 -0.12 -16.25
CA ILE A 43 10.07 0.06 -14.82
C ILE A 43 9.54 1.45 -14.50
N TRP A 44 8.41 1.50 -13.82
CA TRP A 44 7.93 2.71 -13.19
C TRP A 44 8.79 3.02 -11.96
N ASN A 45 9.61 4.07 -12.09
CA ASN A 45 10.60 4.44 -11.09
C ASN A 45 9.98 5.28 -9.96
N ALA A 46 9.21 4.64 -9.10
CA ALA A 46 8.66 5.23 -7.87
C ALA A 46 8.62 4.17 -6.76
N GLY A 47 8.51 4.60 -5.52
CA GLY A 47 8.47 3.73 -4.36
C GLY A 47 9.77 2.96 -4.15
N TYR A 48 9.85 1.78 -4.74
CA TYR A 48 11.02 0.90 -4.60
C TYR A 48 12.17 1.21 -5.57
N GLY A 49 11.97 2.17 -6.49
CA GLY A 49 12.99 2.55 -7.48
C GLY A 49 13.25 1.48 -8.53
N ASP A 50 14.33 1.66 -9.28
CA ASP A 50 14.73 0.76 -10.38
C ASP A 50 16.05 0.00 -10.12
N GLN A 51 16.69 0.24 -8.97
CA GLN A 51 18.02 -0.30 -8.65
C GLN A 51 18.05 -1.83 -8.57
N TRP A 52 16.91 -2.47 -8.32
CA TRP A 52 16.77 -3.92 -8.24
C TRP A 52 16.71 -4.60 -9.62
N VAL A 53 16.30 -3.86 -10.67
CA VAL A 53 15.98 -4.43 -12.00
C VAL A 53 17.23 -5.00 -12.67
N LYS A 54 18.31 -4.23 -12.72
CA LYS A 54 19.55 -4.66 -13.39
C LYS A 54 20.21 -5.88 -12.71
N PRO A 55 20.42 -5.90 -11.38
CA PRO A 55 20.93 -7.10 -10.70
C PRO A 55 20.04 -8.33 -10.94
N MET A 56 18.72 -8.15 -10.97
CA MET A 56 17.76 -9.22 -11.24
C MET A 56 17.94 -9.80 -12.64
N LEU A 57 18.01 -8.94 -13.67
CA LEU A 57 18.20 -9.33 -15.07
C LEU A 57 19.57 -10.01 -15.30
N GLU A 58 20.63 -9.52 -14.65
CA GLU A 58 21.96 -10.11 -14.72
C GLU A 58 21.99 -11.51 -14.10
N THR A 59 21.36 -11.67 -12.93
CA THR A 59 21.29 -12.97 -12.24
C THR A 59 20.45 -13.96 -13.05
N PHE A 60 19.31 -13.54 -13.59
CA PHE A 60 18.49 -14.34 -14.47
C PHE A 60 19.30 -14.83 -15.69
N GLY A 61 19.98 -13.92 -16.41
CA GLY A 61 20.80 -14.26 -17.56
C GLY A 61 21.98 -15.18 -17.23
N ASN A 62 22.41 -15.23 -15.97
CA ASN A 62 23.46 -16.12 -15.49
C ASN A 62 22.97 -17.52 -15.14
N GLN A 63 21.67 -17.75 -15.02
CA GLN A 63 21.11 -19.07 -14.78
C GLN A 63 21.51 -20.04 -15.91
N LYS A 64 21.90 -21.27 -15.54
CA LYS A 64 22.35 -22.28 -16.51
C LYS A 64 21.26 -22.57 -17.55
N TRP A 65 20.04 -22.78 -17.10
CA TRP A 65 18.90 -23.08 -17.98
C TRP A 65 18.54 -21.90 -18.91
N VAL A 66 18.77 -20.65 -18.47
CA VAL A 66 18.56 -19.46 -19.31
C VAL A 66 19.62 -19.40 -20.42
N LYS A 67 20.89 -19.62 -20.07
CA LYS A 67 21.99 -19.67 -21.08
C LYS A 67 21.80 -20.78 -22.10
N GLU A 68 21.23 -21.91 -21.69
CA GLU A 68 20.93 -23.02 -22.60
C GLU A 68 19.75 -22.71 -23.54
N LYS A 69 18.69 -22.07 -22.99
CA LYS A 69 17.47 -21.75 -23.76
C LYS A 69 17.63 -20.49 -24.61
N TYR A 70 18.36 -19.48 -24.10
CA TYR A 70 18.56 -18.17 -24.71
C TYR A 70 20.07 -17.83 -24.82
N PRO A 71 20.83 -18.47 -25.69
CA PRO A 71 22.30 -18.32 -25.78
C PRO A 71 22.74 -16.89 -26.15
N GLU A 72 21.86 -16.09 -26.77
CA GLU A 72 22.11 -14.70 -27.15
C GLU A 72 21.36 -13.70 -26.22
N TYR A 73 21.03 -14.13 -25.02
CA TYR A 73 20.30 -13.29 -24.06
C TYR A 73 20.92 -11.92 -23.89
N LYS A 74 20.09 -10.91 -24.03
CA LYS A 74 20.39 -9.50 -23.77
C LYS A 74 19.21 -8.87 -23.03
N TYR A 75 19.46 -7.76 -22.40
CA TYR A 75 18.40 -6.97 -21.79
C TYR A 75 18.63 -5.47 -22.03
N ASP A 76 17.54 -4.69 -21.97
CA ASP A 76 17.55 -3.24 -21.90
C ASP A 76 16.52 -2.79 -20.87
N VAL A 77 16.73 -1.63 -20.20
CA VAL A 77 15.85 -1.12 -19.16
C VAL A 77 15.41 0.29 -19.52
N VAL A 78 14.10 0.50 -19.53
CA VAL A 78 13.46 1.79 -19.71
C VAL A 78 12.88 2.22 -18.37
N SER A 79 13.56 3.12 -17.67
CA SER A 79 13.12 3.66 -16.38
C SER A 79 12.41 5.00 -16.58
N ASN A 80 11.24 5.18 -15.97
CA ASN A 80 10.46 6.41 -16.09
C ASN A 80 9.56 6.61 -14.85
N ASP A 81 9.46 7.84 -14.36
CA ASP A 81 8.68 8.23 -13.18
C ASP A 81 7.24 8.70 -13.51
N GLN A 82 6.90 8.87 -14.78
CA GLN A 82 5.58 9.31 -15.19
C GLN A 82 4.53 8.22 -14.98
N GLN A 83 3.50 8.55 -14.23
CA GLN A 83 2.48 7.61 -13.76
C GLN A 83 1.78 6.81 -14.89
N ASN A 84 1.43 7.44 -16.00
CA ASN A 84 0.68 6.80 -17.09
C ASN A 84 1.57 6.37 -18.27
N PHE A 85 2.88 6.39 -18.12
CA PHE A 85 3.77 6.07 -19.22
C PHE A 85 3.65 4.60 -19.64
N GLY A 86 3.60 3.67 -18.69
CA GLY A 86 3.47 2.24 -18.95
C GLY A 86 2.20 1.91 -19.72
N GLU A 87 1.05 2.38 -19.25
CA GLU A 87 -0.24 2.20 -19.92
C GLU A 87 -0.24 2.79 -21.34
N SER A 88 0.28 4.00 -21.50
CA SER A 88 0.41 4.64 -22.81
C SER A 88 1.28 3.83 -23.78
N ARG A 89 2.34 3.18 -23.30
CA ARG A 89 3.21 2.32 -24.12
C ARG A 89 2.54 1.01 -24.49
N ILE A 90 1.81 0.37 -23.57
CA ILE A 90 1.03 -0.84 -23.85
C ILE A 90 0.02 -0.56 -24.97
N ASN A 91 -0.66 0.58 -24.94
CA ASN A 91 -1.63 0.99 -25.96
C ASN A 91 -1.02 1.21 -27.37
N GLN A 92 0.30 1.31 -27.52
CA GLN A 92 0.96 1.46 -28.81
C GLN A 92 0.99 0.16 -29.64
N GLY A 93 0.63 -1.00 -29.05
CA GLY A 93 0.57 -2.28 -29.73
C GLY A 93 1.89 -2.65 -30.41
N GLU A 94 1.88 -2.96 -31.70
CA GLU A 94 3.05 -3.37 -32.47
C GLU A 94 4.19 -2.33 -32.55
N ASN A 95 3.90 -1.06 -32.24
CA ASN A 95 4.93 -0.02 -32.17
C ASN A 95 5.66 -0.02 -30.81
N ASN A 96 5.26 -0.88 -29.88
CA ASN A 96 5.89 -1.04 -28.60
C ASN A 96 6.97 -2.12 -28.66
N THR A 97 8.19 -1.77 -28.24
CA THR A 97 9.34 -2.71 -28.19
C THR A 97 9.52 -3.36 -26.83
N ILE A 98 8.87 -2.80 -25.80
CA ILE A 98 9.00 -3.28 -24.42
C ILE A 98 8.33 -4.65 -24.30
N ALA A 99 9.10 -5.63 -23.84
CA ALA A 99 8.65 -7.00 -23.69
C ALA A 99 7.95 -7.27 -22.37
N LEU A 100 8.33 -6.54 -21.30
CA LEU A 100 7.81 -6.72 -19.95
C LEU A 100 7.66 -5.36 -19.27
N PHE A 101 6.54 -5.14 -18.66
CA PHE A 101 6.25 -3.94 -17.89
C PHE A 101 6.20 -4.24 -16.39
N PHE A 102 6.92 -3.44 -15.61
CA PHE A 102 6.70 -3.22 -14.18
C PHE A 102 6.10 -1.83 -14.02
N THR A 103 4.79 -1.76 -13.87
CA THR A 103 4.04 -0.51 -13.94
C THR A 103 3.02 -0.44 -12.82
N GLN A 104 2.13 0.53 -12.90
CA GLN A 104 0.93 0.58 -12.08
C GLN A 104 -0.12 -0.40 -12.61
N SER A 105 -1.34 -0.33 -12.07
CA SER A 105 -2.44 -1.21 -12.50
C SER A 105 -2.64 -1.20 -14.01
N VAL A 106 -2.86 -2.39 -14.56
CA VAL A 106 -3.18 -2.64 -15.97
C VAL A 106 -4.56 -3.29 -16.13
N GLU A 107 -5.41 -3.19 -15.13
CA GLU A 107 -6.74 -3.82 -15.09
C GLU A 107 -7.63 -3.46 -16.27
N SER A 108 -7.48 -2.24 -16.82
CA SER A 108 -8.24 -1.79 -18.00
C SER A 108 -8.03 -2.68 -19.23
N PHE A 109 -6.96 -3.49 -19.25
CA PHE A 109 -6.61 -4.40 -20.34
C PHE A 109 -7.00 -5.87 -20.08
N TYR A 110 -7.49 -6.20 -18.88
CA TYR A 110 -7.84 -7.59 -18.57
C TYR A 110 -8.99 -8.09 -19.45
N GLY A 111 -8.85 -9.32 -19.94
CA GLY A 111 -9.80 -9.91 -20.85
C GLY A 111 -9.82 -9.32 -22.26
N THR A 112 -8.83 -8.50 -22.61
CA THR A 112 -8.62 -7.99 -23.97
C THR A 112 -7.46 -8.71 -24.66
N ASP A 113 -7.34 -8.54 -25.98
CA ASP A 113 -6.22 -9.09 -26.76
C ASP A 113 -4.90 -8.29 -26.57
N THR A 114 -4.84 -7.39 -25.59
CA THR A 114 -3.70 -6.46 -25.41
C THR A 114 -2.58 -7.07 -24.57
N LEU A 115 -2.92 -7.92 -23.59
CA LEU A 115 -1.97 -8.58 -22.70
C LEU A 115 -1.96 -10.10 -22.89
N VAL A 116 -0.84 -10.72 -22.55
CA VAL A 116 -0.71 -12.18 -22.49
C VAL A 116 -1.50 -12.69 -21.29
N ASP A 117 -2.32 -13.73 -21.49
CA ASP A 117 -2.88 -14.52 -20.41
C ASP A 117 -1.77 -15.34 -19.74
N LEU A 118 -1.48 -15.03 -18.48
CA LEU A 118 -0.40 -15.64 -17.70
C LEU A 118 -0.83 -16.93 -16.98
N THR A 119 -2.11 -17.31 -17.05
CA THR A 119 -2.69 -18.42 -16.27
C THR A 119 -1.90 -19.71 -16.49
N GLU A 120 -1.78 -20.17 -17.73
CA GLU A 120 -1.11 -21.44 -18.02
C GLU A 120 0.42 -21.31 -18.13
N CYS A 121 0.93 -20.16 -18.57
CA CYS A 121 2.37 -20.02 -18.84
C CYS A 121 3.18 -19.54 -17.61
N VAL A 122 2.52 -18.94 -16.60
CA VAL A 122 3.17 -18.48 -15.37
C VAL A 122 2.52 -19.12 -14.13
N PHE A 123 1.25 -18.85 -13.88
CA PHE A 123 0.60 -19.21 -12.60
C PHE A 123 0.50 -20.72 -12.37
N ASN A 124 0.22 -21.50 -13.41
CA ASN A 124 0.13 -22.97 -13.35
C ASN A 124 1.48 -23.67 -13.63
N GLN A 125 2.59 -22.93 -13.66
CA GLN A 125 3.93 -23.49 -13.83
C GLN A 125 4.70 -23.55 -12.51
N GLN A 126 5.64 -24.48 -12.40
CA GLN A 126 6.57 -24.54 -11.27
C GLN A 126 7.52 -23.34 -11.27
N VAL A 127 7.87 -22.86 -10.09
CA VAL A 127 8.95 -21.91 -9.89
C VAL A 127 10.27 -22.58 -10.29
N PRO A 128 11.14 -21.93 -11.07
CA PRO A 128 12.39 -22.54 -11.53
C PRO A 128 13.26 -23.01 -10.36
N GLY A 129 13.56 -24.32 -10.36
CA GLY A 129 14.41 -24.94 -9.32
C GLY A 129 13.68 -25.29 -8.01
N GLU A 130 12.38 -25.06 -7.91
CA GLU A 130 11.57 -25.34 -6.72
C GLU A 130 10.42 -26.28 -7.04
N ASP A 131 9.99 -27.09 -6.07
CA ASP A 131 8.84 -28.01 -6.23
C ASP A 131 7.54 -27.36 -5.72
N VAL A 132 7.23 -26.18 -6.27
CA VAL A 132 6.04 -25.42 -5.94
C VAL A 132 5.53 -24.69 -7.20
N LEU A 133 4.20 -24.60 -7.38
CA LEU A 133 3.63 -23.79 -8.44
C LEU A 133 3.77 -22.30 -8.12
N TYR A 134 3.94 -21.49 -9.14
CA TYR A 134 4.03 -20.03 -9.00
C TYR A 134 2.86 -19.46 -8.17
N LYS A 135 1.62 -19.84 -8.49
CA LYS A 135 0.41 -19.40 -7.78
C LYS A 135 0.36 -19.83 -6.32
N ASP A 136 0.93 -21.01 -5.98
CA ASP A 136 0.91 -21.55 -4.62
C ASP A 136 1.99 -20.91 -3.74
N LYS A 137 3.08 -20.44 -4.37
CA LYS A 137 4.11 -19.66 -3.70
C LYS A 137 3.69 -18.21 -3.47
N MET A 138 2.74 -17.66 -4.25
CA MET A 138 2.22 -16.31 -4.00
C MET A 138 1.52 -16.23 -2.64
N ILE A 139 1.54 -15.05 -2.04
CA ILE A 139 0.70 -14.67 -0.91
C ILE A 139 -0.75 -14.67 -1.41
N ASP A 140 -1.66 -15.30 -0.65
CA ASP A 140 -3.00 -15.60 -1.13
C ASP A 140 -3.79 -14.34 -1.49
N SER A 141 -3.81 -13.30 -0.65
CA SER A 141 -4.46 -12.02 -0.96
C SER A 141 -3.86 -11.33 -2.20
N MET A 142 -2.55 -11.41 -2.39
CA MET A 142 -1.89 -10.85 -3.58
C MET A 142 -2.28 -11.61 -4.85
N ARG A 143 -2.42 -12.92 -4.78
CA ARG A 143 -2.92 -13.73 -5.89
C ARG A 143 -4.38 -13.40 -6.19
N GLU A 144 -5.23 -13.38 -5.19
CA GLU A 144 -6.66 -13.11 -5.32
C GLU A 144 -6.93 -11.72 -5.91
N SER A 145 -6.11 -10.73 -5.58
CA SER A 145 -6.23 -9.39 -6.16
C SER A 145 -5.94 -9.32 -7.67
N MET A 146 -5.30 -10.36 -8.25
CA MET A 146 -4.98 -10.43 -9.69
C MET A 146 -5.95 -11.28 -10.49
N VAL A 147 -6.91 -11.94 -9.84
CA VAL A 147 -7.89 -12.79 -10.54
C VAL A 147 -8.79 -11.95 -11.42
N TYR A 148 -8.90 -12.32 -12.68
CA TYR A 148 -9.91 -11.82 -13.59
C TYR A 148 -10.91 -12.93 -13.92
N THR A 149 -12.18 -12.64 -13.70
CA THR A 149 -13.28 -13.54 -14.06
C THR A 149 -14.19 -12.82 -15.05
N PRO A 150 -14.27 -13.27 -16.31
CA PRO A 150 -15.22 -12.72 -17.26
C PRO A 150 -16.66 -12.81 -16.77
N ALA A 151 -17.51 -11.86 -17.15
CA ALA A 151 -18.91 -11.87 -16.74
C ALA A 151 -19.61 -13.15 -17.23
N GLY A 152 -20.17 -13.92 -16.29
CA GLY A 152 -20.87 -15.18 -16.56
C GLY A 152 -19.99 -16.43 -16.61
N GLU A 153 -18.70 -16.31 -16.40
CA GLU A 153 -17.77 -17.43 -16.26
C GLU A 153 -17.43 -17.71 -14.79
N ILE A 154 -16.88 -18.90 -14.56
CA ILE A 154 -16.37 -19.33 -13.24
C ILE A 154 -14.86 -19.61 -13.28
N SER A 155 -14.24 -19.43 -14.45
CA SER A 155 -12.80 -19.63 -14.66
C SER A 155 -12.03 -18.40 -14.22
N GLU A 156 -10.97 -18.61 -13.47
CA GLU A 156 -10.00 -17.59 -13.10
C GLU A 156 -8.93 -17.44 -14.19
N SER A 157 -8.66 -16.20 -14.57
CA SER A 157 -7.56 -15.86 -15.49
C SER A 157 -6.68 -14.80 -14.87
N TYR A 158 -5.41 -14.79 -15.23
CA TYR A 158 -4.40 -13.86 -14.73
C TYR A 158 -3.70 -13.15 -15.89
N TYR A 159 -3.83 -11.83 -15.99
CA TYR A 159 -3.20 -11.02 -17.04
C TYR A 159 -2.01 -10.21 -16.53
N ALA A 160 -1.84 -10.18 -15.22
CA ALA A 160 -0.74 -9.50 -14.55
C ALA A 160 -0.32 -10.25 -13.28
N THR A 161 0.84 -9.90 -12.75
CA THR A 161 1.29 -10.35 -11.42
C THR A 161 1.88 -9.16 -10.66
N PRO A 162 1.70 -9.04 -9.34
CA PRO A 162 2.31 -7.95 -8.59
C PRO A 162 3.84 -8.06 -8.60
N TRP A 163 4.54 -6.94 -8.60
CA TRP A 163 6.00 -6.90 -8.47
C TRP A 163 6.47 -6.24 -7.16
N ALA A 164 5.54 -5.92 -6.27
CA ALA A 164 5.81 -5.47 -4.93
C ALA A 164 4.71 -5.96 -3.99
N CYS A 165 5.09 -6.28 -2.77
CA CYS A 165 4.19 -6.55 -1.64
C CYS A 165 4.64 -5.69 -0.47
N ASN A 166 4.05 -4.52 -0.36
CA ASN A 166 4.36 -3.57 0.68
C ASN A 166 3.51 -3.79 1.92
N ILE A 167 3.96 -3.22 3.02
CA ILE A 167 3.11 -2.95 4.19
C ILE A 167 2.94 -1.44 4.35
N SER A 168 1.78 -1.05 4.85
CA SER A 168 1.49 0.33 5.19
C SER A 168 1.08 0.48 6.66
N GLY A 169 1.32 1.65 7.20
CA GLY A 169 1.07 2.01 8.58
C GLY A 169 1.42 3.47 8.81
N PHE A 170 1.90 3.79 10.01
CA PHE A 170 2.51 5.09 10.26
C PHE A 170 4.03 5.00 10.21
N VAL A 171 4.66 5.88 9.43
CA VAL A 171 6.05 6.24 9.63
C VAL A 171 6.11 7.34 10.68
N TYR A 172 7.01 7.25 11.65
CA TYR A 172 7.15 8.22 12.73
C TYR A 172 8.61 8.61 12.97
N ASN A 173 8.82 9.81 13.50
CA ASN A 173 10.13 10.31 13.87
C ASN A 173 10.49 9.84 15.29
N GLU A 174 11.24 8.75 15.41
CA GLU A 174 11.65 8.18 16.69
C GLU A 174 12.47 9.16 17.53
N THR A 175 13.32 9.96 16.91
CA THR A 175 14.14 10.95 17.60
C THR A 175 13.26 11.97 18.30
N LEU A 176 12.26 12.53 17.61
CA LEU A 176 11.30 13.44 18.20
C LEU A 176 10.43 12.78 19.28
N PHE A 177 10.01 11.54 19.07
CA PHE A 177 9.27 10.80 20.10
C PHE A 177 10.06 10.71 21.41
N LYS A 178 11.36 10.42 21.32
CA LYS A 178 12.25 10.38 22.49
C LYS A 178 12.46 11.76 23.12
N GLU A 179 12.73 12.78 22.30
CA GLU A 179 12.92 14.15 22.78
C GLU A 179 11.68 14.70 23.51
N LEU A 180 10.49 14.40 22.99
CA LEU A 180 9.21 14.84 23.56
C LEU A 180 8.66 13.89 24.64
N ASN A 181 9.40 12.82 24.97
CA ASN A 181 8.97 11.78 25.91
C ASN A 181 7.57 11.23 25.55
N LEU A 182 7.40 10.84 24.28
CA LEU A 182 6.19 10.22 23.75
C LEU A 182 6.37 8.70 23.67
N THR A 183 5.28 7.98 23.83
CA THR A 183 5.20 6.53 23.64
C THR A 183 4.53 6.24 22.32
N VAL A 184 5.00 5.23 21.60
CA VAL A 184 4.34 4.73 20.39
C VAL A 184 2.97 4.18 20.78
N PRO A 185 1.88 4.66 20.18
CA PRO A 185 0.53 4.28 20.58
C PRO A 185 0.18 2.86 20.11
N ASN A 186 -0.37 2.05 21.01
CA ASN A 186 -0.94 0.74 20.70
C ASN A 186 -2.39 0.82 20.24
N THR A 187 -3.12 1.83 20.69
CA THR A 187 -4.55 2.00 20.46
C THR A 187 -4.87 3.39 19.88
N THR A 188 -6.05 3.54 19.30
CA THR A 188 -6.48 4.86 18.80
C THR A 188 -6.72 5.87 19.93
N ASP A 189 -7.09 5.45 21.14
CA ASP A 189 -7.22 6.36 22.29
C ASP A 189 -5.84 6.84 22.77
N GLU A 190 -4.83 5.97 22.77
CA GLU A 190 -3.45 6.37 23.03
C GLU A 190 -2.91 7.32 21.94
N LEU A 191 -3.24 7.07 20.65
CA LEU A 191 -2.90 7.95 19.54
C LEU A 191 -3.45 9.37 19.78
N PHE A 192 -4.70 9.49 20.19
CA PHE A 192 -5.31 10.80 20.47
C PHE A 192 -4.78 11.43 21.75
N SER A 193 -4.48 10.64 22.77
CA SER A 193 -3.86 11.13 24.01
C SER A 193 -2.46 11.71 23.74
N MET A 194 -1.70 11.05 22.90
CA MET A 194 -0.40 11.55 22.41
C MET A 194 -0.58 12.84 21.60
N ALA A 195 -1.54 12.88 20.67
CA ALA A 195 -1.80 14.05 19.84
C ALA A 195 -2.20 15.28 20.66
N GLU A 196 -2.99 15.11 21.73
CA GLU A 196 -3.30 16.19 22.68
C GLU A 196 -2.05 16.69 23.40
N LYS A 197 -1.16 15.79 23.84
CA LYS A 197 0.10 16.18 24.45
C LYS A 197 0.95 17.04 23.50
N VAL A 198 1.07 16.62 22.22
CA VAL A 198 1.80 17.39 21.19
C VAL A 198 1.18 18.77 20.96
N LYS A 199 -0.14 18.84 20.91
CA LYS A 199 -0.87 20.10 20.76
C LYS A 199 -0.53 21.09 21.89
N THR A 200 -0.33 20.62 23.11
CA THR A 200 0.05 21.49 24.24
C THR A 200 1.48 22.05 24.11
N LEU A 201 2.34 21.39 23.32
CA LEU A 201 3.72 21.82 23.08
C LEU A 201 3.83 22.90 22.00
N LYS A 202 2.75 23.22 21.27
CA LYS A 202 2.75 24.23 20.19
C LYS A 202 3.17 25.63 20.60
N ASN A 203 3.16 25.95 21.89
CA ASN A 203 3.64 27.23 22.44
C ASN A 203 5.13 27.22 22.82
N SER A 204 5.85 26.16 22.51
CA SER A 204 7.27 25.96 22.77
C SER A 204 8.11 26.12 21.49
N GLU A 205 9.35 25.65 21.52
CA GLU A 205 10.23 25.56 20.35
C GLU A 205 9.68 24.67 19.22
N TYR A 206 8.73 23.77 19.56
CA TYR A 206 8.03 22.86 18.61
C TYR A 206 6.76 23.48 18.02
N ASN A 207 6.66 24.79 17.93
CA ASN A 207 5.46 25.51 17.50
C ASN A 207 4.93 25.13 16.10
N HIS A 208 5.76 24.52 15.27
CA HIS A 208 5.43 24.12 13.90
C HIS A 208 5.24 22.60 13.74
N THR A 209 5.35 21.83 14.82
CA THR A 209 5.22 20.39 14.76
C THR A 209 3.77 19.96 14.93
N TYR A 210 3.27 19.17 14.00
CA TYR A 210 1.95 18.54 14.05
C TYR A 210 2.09 17.06 14.40
N SER A 211 1.06 16.48 15.00
CA SER A 211 1.05 15.05 15.28
C SER A 211 1.03 14.23 13.98
N ILE A 212 0.20 14.63 13.02
CA ILE A 212 -0.04 13.89 11.79
C ILE A 212 0.10 14.82 10.57
N ALA A 213 0.80 14.37 9.54
CA ALA A 213 0.75 14.91 8.19
C ALA A 213 0.23 13.86 7.21
N THR A 214 -0.25 14.29 6.06
CA THR A 214 -0.66 13.42 4.95
C THR A 214 -0.32 14.08 3.62
N THR A 215 -0.90 13.62 2.51
CA THR A 215 -0.69 14.16 1.17
C THR A 215 -2.02 14.44 0.48
N ALA A 216 -1.98 15.14 -0.66
CA ALA A 216 -3.15 15.39 -1.50
C ALA A 216 -3.82 14.09 -2.02
N ILE A 217 -3.05 13.00 -2.13
CA ILE A 217 -3.56 11.67 -2.51
C ILE A 217 -4.20 10.97 -1.30
N SER A 218 -4.18 11.61 -0.13
CA SER A 218 -4.70 11.07 1.13
C SER A 218 -4.13 9.70 1.51
N TYR A 219 -2.89 9.66 1.94
CA TYR A 219 -2.25 8.45 2.48
C TYR A 219 -2.99 7.87 3.70
N MET A 220 -3.93 8.62 4.31
CA MET A 220 -4.84 8.06 5.30
C MET A 220 -5.68 6.90 4.76
N ASN A 221 -5.84 6.81 3.45
CA ASN A 221 -6.48 5.67 2.79
C ASN A 221 -5.76 4.33 3.05
N TYR A 222 -4.48 4.35 3.42
CA TYR A 222 -3.75 3.14 3.82
C TYR A 222 -4.15 2.64 5.21
N LEU A 223 -4.68 3.50 6.06
CA LEU A 223 -5.10 3.17 7.42
C LEU A 223 -6.59 2.89 7.53
N PHE A 224 -7.39 3.47 6.64
CA PHE A 224 -8.85 3.33 6.65
C PHE A 224 -9.29 1.85 6.60
N PRO A 225 -8.82 1.03 5.65
CA PRO A 225 -9.15 -0.39 5.59
C PRO A 225 -8.73 -1.14 6.86
N VAL A 226 -7.56 -0.80 7.41
CA VAL A 226 -7.00 -1.47 8.59
C VAL A 226 -7.90 -1.26 9.81
N TRP A 227 -8.28 -0.02 10.13
CA TRP A 227 -9.16 0.26 11.26
C TRP A 227 -10.54 -0.36 11.08
N TRP A 228 -11.05 -0.36 9.86
CA TRP A 228 -12.32 -1.00 9.54
C TRP A 228 -12.26 -2.51 9.78
N ALA A 229 -11.28 -3.20 9.20
CA ALA A 229 -11.13 -4.64 9.37
C ALA A 229 -10.73 -5.04 10.80
N GLN A 230 -9.97 -4.22 11.53
CA GLN A 230 -9.67 -4.44 12.95
C GLN A 230 -10.94 -4.52 13.80
N TYR A 231 -11.94 -3.69 13.51
CA TYR A 231 -13.22 -3.73 14.21
C TYR A 231 -14.17 -4.78 13.64
N GLU A 232 -14.35 -4.80 12.33
CA GLU A 232 -15.35 -5.68 11.71
C GLU A 232 -14.91 -7.15 11.72
N GLY A 233 -13.63 -7.41 11.55
CA GLY A 233 -13.00 -8.67 11.22
C GLY A 233 -12.66 -8.74 9.72
N GLU A 234 -11.55 -9.40 9.40
CA GLU A 234 -11.02 -9.50 8.04
C GLU A 234 -12.03 -10.13 7.08
N SER A 235 -12.65 -11.25 7.45
CA SER A 235 -13.66 -11.92 6.62
C SER A 235 -14.88 -11.04 6.33
N GLU A 236 -15.32 -10.23 7.29
CA GLU A 236 -16.44 -9.30 7.07
C GLU A 236 -16.04 -8.10 6.21
N TYR A 237 -14.81 -7.65 6.33
CA TYR A 237 -14.25 -6.65 5.42
C TYR A 237 -14.19 -7.17 3.97
N GLU A 238 -13.75 -8.42 3.77
CA GLU A 238 -13.78 -9.05 2.45
C GLU A 238 -15.21 -9.24 1.93
N ASN A 239 -16.14 -9.65 2.80
CA ASN A 239 -17.54 -9.80 2.45
C ASN A 239 -18.15 -8.50 1.92
N TYR A 240 -17.74 -7.34 2.46
CA TYR A 240 -18.12 -6.05 1.87
C TYR A 240 -17.75 -5.98 0.38
N TRP A 241 -16.51 -6.32 0.04
CA TRP A 241 -16.04 -6.29 -1.35
C TRP A 241 -16.69 -7.34 -2.24
N LYS A 242 -17.05 -8.48 -1.67
CA LYS A 242 -17.79 -9.58 -2.33
C LYS A 242 -19.31 -9.31 -2.43
N GLY A 243 -19.79 -8.18 -1.89
CA GLY A 243 -21.21 -7.83 -1.87
C GLY A 243 -22.06 -8.76 -1.02
N ILE A 244 -21.46 -9.36 -0.01
CA ILE A 244 -22.11 -10.29 0.91
C ILE A 244 -22.36 -9.56 2.23
N ASP A 245 -23.60 -9.46 2.67
CA ASP A 245 -23.92 -8.83 3.94
C ASP A 245 -23.74 -9.79 5.13
N SER A 246 -23.92 -9.28 6.34
CA SER A 246 -23.75 -10.04 7.59
C SER A 246 -24.72 -11.22 7.74
N GLU A 247 -25.75 -11.30 6.91
CA GLU A 247 -26.70 -12.43 6.86
C GLU A 247 -26.31 -13.43 5.74
N GLY A 248 -25.23 -13.19 5.03
CA GLY A 248 -24.74 -14.01 3.91
C GLY A 248 -25.49 -13.77 2.60
N VAL A 249 -26.31 -12.70 2.51
CA VAL A 249 -27.04 -12.37 1.28
C VAL A 249 -26.09 -11.72 0.28
N ARG A 250 -25.99 -12.30 -0.91
CA ARG A 250 -25.16 -11.79 -2.01
C ARG A 250 -25.82 -10.61 -2.70
N ASN A 251 -24.99 -9.74 -3.27
CA ASN A 251 -25.39 -8.54 -4.00
C ASN A 251 -26.29 -7.61 -3.15
N SER A 252 -26.02 -7.56 -1.86
CA SER A 252 -26.81 -6.81 -0.88
C SER A 252 -26.27 -5.40 -0.69
N SER A 253 -27.15 -4.40 -0.73
CA SER A 253 -26.80 -3.02 -0.36
C SER A 253 -26.59 -2.84 1.16
N ALA A 254 -26.93 -3.83 1.98
CA ALA A 254 -26.71 -3.80 3.42
C ALA A 254 -25.22 -3.85 3.79
N VAL A 255 -24.34 -4.23 2.87
CA VAL A 255 -22.86 -4.16 3.06
C VAL A 255 -22.40 -2.76 3.50
N PHE A 256 -23.07 -1.70 3.05
CA PHE A 256 -22.73 -0.32 3.43
C PHE A 256 -23.01 0.00 4.92
N SER A 257 -23.65 -0.90 5.66
CA SER A 257 -24.05 -0.70 7.07
C SER A 257 -23.06 -1.30 8.07
N GLN A 258 -21.90 -1.78 7.64
CA GLN A 258 -20.89 -2.34 8.56
C GLN A 258 -20.44 -1.32 9.60
N THR A 259 -20.47 -1.70 10.88
CA THR A 259 -20.16 -0.82 12.01
C THR A 259 -18.68 -0.39 12.01
N GLY A 260 -17.75 -1.28 11.61
CA GLY A 260 -16.33 -0.96 11.53
C GLY A 260 -16.04 0.23 10.61
N ARG A 261 -16.82 0.40 9.54
CA ARG A 261 -16.73 1.57 8.67
C ARG A 261 -17.11 2.87 9.41
N LEU A 262 -18.18 2.84 10.22
CA LEU A 262 -18.54 3.99 11.05
C LEU A 262 -17.44 4.31 12.07
N LYS A 263 -16.91 3.29 12.77
CA LYS A 263 -15.82 3.47 13.74
C LYS A 263 -14.58 4.10 13.11
N THR A 264 -14.27 3.71 11.88
CA THR A 264 -13.16 4.32 11.15
C THR A 264 -13.45 5.77 10.77
N LEU A 265 -14.66 6.08 10.32
CA LEU A 265 -15.06 7.46 10.04
C LEU A 265 -15.01 8.35 11.30
N GLU A 266 -15.33 7.81 12.48
CA GLU A 266 -15.20 8.51 13.77
C GLU A 266 -13.73 8.87 14.07
N ILE A 267 -12.78 7.96 13.79
CA ILE A 267 -11.35 8.23 13.91
C ILE A 267 -10.92 9.31 12.93
N MET A 268 -11.33 9.19 11.66
CA MET A 268 -11.00 10.18 10.61
C MET A 268 -11.56 11.56 10.91
N GLN A 269 -12.81 11.64 11.35
CA GLN A 269 -13.41 12.90 11.80
C GLN A 269 -12.56 13.54 12.90
N LYS A 270 -12.15 12.76 13.91
CA LYS A 270 -11.36 13.26 15.03
C LYS A 270 -9.97 13.78 14.59
N ILE A 271 -9.34 13.12 13.60
CA ILE A 271 -8.07 13.57 13.03
C ILE A 271 -8.23 14.88 12.25
N TYR A 272 -9.21 14.95 11.36
CA TYR A 272 -9.35 16.05 10.41
C TYR A 272 -10.10 17.27 10.94
N THR A 273 -10.82 17.18 12.05
CA THR A 273 -11.55 18.31 12.60
C THR A 273 -10.58 19.41 13.03
N GLU A 274 -10.75 20.60 12.46
CA GLU A 274 -9.87 21.76 12.65
C GLU A 274 -9.57 22.09 14.12
N ASN A 275 -10.59 22.03 14.97
CA ASN A 275 -10.48 22.39 16.38
C ASN A 275 -9.56 21.47 17.18
N ASN A 276 -9.31 20.25 16.69
CA ASN A 276 -8.41 19.30 17.35
C ASN A 276 -6.94 19.68 17.15
N GLY A 277 -6.58 20.20 15.98
CA GLY A 277 -5.22 20.68 15.69
C GLY A 277 -4.15 19.57 15.64
N TYR A 278 -4.56 18.32 15.42
CA TYR A 278 -3.63 17.17 15.31
C TYR A 278 -3.00 17.07 13.93
N TYR A 279 -3.71 17.56 12.94
CA TYR A 279 -3.44 17.41 11.54
C TYR A 279 -2.88 18.70 10.93
N ASP A 280 -1.84 18.58 10.10
CA ASP A 280 -1.37 19.69 9.29
C ASP A 280 -2.28 19.88 8.09
N ARG A 281 -3.18 20.84 8.14
CA ARG A 281 -4.15 21.12 7.07
C ARG A 281 -3.49 21.42 5.72
N THR A 282 -2.30 22.01 5.74
CA THR A 282 -1.58 22.33 4.49
C THR A 282 -1.06 21.10 3.80
N SER A 283 -0.90 19.98 4.53
CA SER A 283 -0.42 18.72 3.96
C SER A 283 -1.35 18.12 2.91
N SER A 284 -2.65 18.44 2.94
CA SER A 284 -3.60 18.03 1.90
C SER A 284 -3.30 18.58 0.50
N THR A 285 -2.41 19.57 0.39
CA THR A 285 -1.97 20.16 -0.89
C THR A 285 -0.60 19.64 -1.33
N TYR A 286 0.07 18.81 -0.52
CA TYR A 286 1.38 18.31 -0.81
C TYR A 286 1.31 17.06 -1.70
N ASP A 287 2.26 16.95 -2.63
CA ASP A 287 2.57 15.67 -3.23
C ASP A 287 3.25 14.74 -2.20
N PHE A 288 3.49 13.48 -2.56
CA PHE A 288 4.06 12.51 -1.64
C PHE A 288 5.48 12.88 -1.18
N MET A 289 6.30 13.46 -2.05
CA MET A 289 7.66 13.90 -1.71
C MET A 289 7.64 15.06 -0.71
N ALA A 290 6.78 16.06 -0.91
CA ALA A 290 6.62 17.17 0.01
C ALA A 290 6.08 16.71 1.36
N GLY A 291 5.08 15.82 1.39
CA GLY A 291 4.53 15.24 2.61
C GLY A 291 5.60 14.48 3.42
N GLN A 292 6.36 13.62 2.77
CA GLN A 292 7.44 12.85 3.40
C GLN A 292 8.60 13.74 3.88
N THR A 293 8.91 14.81 3.15
CA THR A 293 9.94 15.79 3.56
C THR A 293 9.59 16.43 4.91
N ARG A 294 8.31 16.68 5.18
CA ARG A 294 7.84 17.26 6.46
C ARG A 294 8.21 16.40 7.67
N MET A 295 8.29 15.10 7.48
CA MET A 295 8.78 14.16 8.51
C MET A 295 10.25 14.38 8.81
N LEU A 296 11.08 14.51 7.75
CA LEU A 296 12.52 14.69 7.86
C LEU A 296 12.90 16.08 8.42
N THR A 297 12.06 17.09 8.21
CA THR A 297 12.27 18.48 8.68
C THR A 297 11.62 18.78 10.01
N ARG A 298 11.10 17.76 10.72
CA ARG A 298 10.47 17.88 12.04
C ARG A 298 9.16 18.70 12.06
N ASP A 299 8.53 18.88 10.92
CA ASP A 299 7.25 19.59 10.83
C ASP A 299 6.06 18.70 11.20
N ALA A 300 6.22 17.38 11.15
CA ALA A 300 5.26 16.41 11.63
C ALA A 300 5.94 15.26 12.39
N LEU A 301 5.23 14.67 13.35
CA LEU A 301 5.72 13.55 14.15
C LEU A 301 5.53 12.21 13.45
N MET A 302 4.42 12.05 12.74
CA MET A 302 4.07 10.83 12.02
C MET A 302 3.27 11.13 10.77
N MET A 303 3.27 10.17 9.87
CA MET A 303 2.56 10.23 8.60
C MET A 303 2.14 8.82 8.18
N PRO A 304 0.91 8.61 7.69
CA PRO A 304 0.58 7.38 6.99
C PRO A 304 1.51 7.19 5.80
N CYS A 305 2.16 6.05 5.72
CA CYS A 305 3.07 5.74 4.61
C CYS A 305 3.32 4.23 4.56
N GLY A 306 4.04 3.77 3.56
CA GLY A 306 4.48 2.40 3.45
C GLY A 306 6.00 2.23 3.66
N ASP A 307 6.43 0.98 3.59
CA ASP A 307 7.83 0.58 3.76
C ASP A 307 8.78 1.12 2.68
N TRP A 308 8.23 1.64 1.58
CA TRP A 308 8.99 2.38 0.55
C TRP A 308 9.55 3.72 1.01
N PHE A 309 9.05 4.31 2.12
CA PHE A 309 9.51 5.60 2.65
C PHE A 309 11.04 5.69 2.75
N SER A 310 11.66 4.64 3.27
CA SER A 310 13.12 4.61 3.47
C SER A 310 13.87 4.67 2.13
N ASN A 311 13.33 4.07 1.08
CA ASN A 311 13.95 4.10 -0.25
C ASN A 311 13.75 5.45 -0.93
N GLU A 312 12.53 5.97 -0.94
CA GLU A 312 12.20 7.27 -1.56
C GLU A 312 12.94 8.44 -0.91
N MET A 313 13.07 8.41 0.43
CA MET A 313 13.67 9.51 1.20
C MET A 313 15.19 9.39 1.41
N LYS A 314 15.82 8.32 0.95
CA LYS A 314 17.24 8.00 1.22
C LYS A 314 18.20 9.14 0.87
N GLU A 315 18.12 9.65 -0.33
CA GLU A 315 19.04 10.71 -0.81
C GLU A 315 18.75 12.04 -0.12
N LEU A 316 17.47 12.39 0.03
CA LEU A 316 17.08 13.62 0.70
C LEU A 316 17.48 13.60 2.18
N ALA A 317 17.24 12.50 2.89
CA ALA A 317 17.66 12.34 4.28
C ALA A 317 19.16 12.49 4.43
N GLN A 318 19.95 11.92 3.53
CA GLN A 318 21.41 12.08 3.56
C GLN A 318 21.84 13.54 3.33
N GLY A 319 21.19 14.26 2.42
CA GLY A 319 21.43 15.69 2.19
C GLY A 319 21.07 16.54 3.40
N LEU A 320 19.96 16.24 4.08
CA LEU A 320 19.49 16.98 5.26
C LEU A 320 20.38 16.77 6.50
N LYS A 321 21.12 15.66 6.62
CA LYS A 321 22.09 15.45 7.70
C LYS A 321 23.12 16.57 7.79
N THR A 322 23.57 17.08 6.64
CA THR A 322 24.52 18.21 6.59
C THR A 322 23.94 19.52 7.11
N GLN A 323 22.60 19.60 7.22
CA GLN A 323 21.85 20.74 7.73
C GLN A 323 21.42 20.56 9.19
N GLY A 324 21.80 19.44 9.83
CA GLY A 324 21.50 19.14 11.23
C GLY A 324 20.21 18.32 11.43
N TYR A 325 19.61 17.78 10.37
CA TYR A 325 18.48 16.86 10.45
C TYR A 325 19.00 15.42 10.27
N ASP A 326 19.33 14.76 11.37
CA ASP A 326 19.79 13.35 11.38
C ASP A 326 18.90 12.50 12.27
N ASP A 327 17.60 12.62 12.04
CA ASP A 327 16.59 11.90 12.81
C ASP A 327 16.40 10.47 12.30
N THR A 328 16.06 9.58 13.23
CA THR A 328 15.71 8.20 12.91
C THR A 328 14.22 8.11 12.62
N MET A 329 13.88 7.72 11.40
CA MET A 329 12.51 7.39 11.01
C MET A 329 12.29 5.89 11.22
N ARG A 330 11.12 5.53 11.74
CA ARG A 330 10.68 4.15 11.93
C ARG A 330 9.24 3.97 11.47
N MET A 331 8.84 2.74 11.26
CA MET A 331 7.47 2.37 11.01
C MET A 331 6.85 1.75 12.25
N MET A 332 5.57 2.00 12.51
CA MET A 332 4.79 1.33 13.55
C MET A 332 3.58 0.64 12.93
N LYS A 333 3.17 -0.48 13.53
CA LYS A 333 1.88 -1.10 13.21
C LYS A 333 0.76 -0.09 13.49
N THR A 334 -0.26 -0.09 12.66
CA THR A 334 -1.44 0.77 12.89
C THR A 334 -2.01 0.52 14.29
N PRO A 335 -2.19 1.59 15.11
CA PRO A 335 -2.82 1.45 16.41
C PRO A 335 -4.17 0.75 16.30
N ILE A 336 -4.50 -0.16 17.20
CA ILE A 336 -5.77 -0.87 17.17
C ILE A 336 -6.91 0.09 17.50
N VAL A 337 -8.00 -0.01 16.75
CA VAL A 337 -9.22 0.73 17.03
C VAL A 337 -9.73 0.43 18.44
N SER A 338 -9.71 1.42 19.36
CA SER A 338 -10.11 1.23 20.76
C SER A 338 -11.54 0.71 20.92
N ALA A 339 -12.41 1.03 19.96
CA ALA A 339 -13.79 0.54 19.95
C ALA A 339 -13.90 -1.00 19.86
N ILE A 340 -12.84 -1.76 19.54
CA ILE A 340 -12.83 -3.24 19.56
C ILE A 340 -13.24 -3.78 20.93
N ILE A 341 -13.09 -3.00 22.00
CA ILE A 341 -13.55 -3.34 23.36
C ILE A 341 -15.06 -3.70 23.37
N GLU A 342 -15.85 -3.13 22.48
CA GLU A 342 -17.28 -3.45 22.32
C GLU A 342 -17.48 -4.93 21.93
N LYS A 343 -16.51 -5.56 21.27
CA LYS A 343 -16.52 -6.96 20.80
C LYS A 343 -15.71 -7.91 21.69
N THR A 344 -14.96 -7.40 22.66
CA THR A 344 -14.07 -8.16 23.56
C THR A 344 -14.48 -7.97 25.02
N PRO A 345 -15.57 -8.59 25.47
CA PRO A 345 -16.22 -8.28 26.75
C PRO A 345 -15.37 -8.52 27.99
N SER A 346 -14.30 -9.29 27.93
CA SER A 346 -13.36 -9.46 29.05
C SER A 346 -12.36 -8.31 29.17
N ILE A 347 -12.14 -7.52 28.11
CA ILE A 347 -11.28 -6.34 28.10
C ILE A 347 -12.14 -5.12 28.49
N LYS A 348 -11.86 -4.53 29.65
CA LYS A 348 -12.76 -3.54 30.27
C LYS A 348 -12.46 -2.08 29.93
N ASN A 349 -11.27 -1.80 29.43
CA ASN A 349 -10.83 -0.44 29.13
C ASN A 349 -9.61 -0.45 28.20
N ASP A 350 -9.24 0.71 27.70
CA ASP A 350 -8.16 0.88 26.75
C ASP A 350 -6.79 0.49 27.34
N ALA A 351 -6.56 0.69 28.63
CA ALA A 351 -5.33 0.27 29.29
C ALA A 351 -5.16 -1.27 29.29
N MET A 352 -6.25 -2.02 29.50
CA MET A 352 -6.22 -3.48 29.35
C MET A 352 -6.00 -3.90 27.90
N LEU A 353 -6.62 -3.20 26.95
CA LEU A 353 -6.40 -3.45 25.52
C LEU A 353 -4.94 -3.22 25.14
N SER A 354 -4.35 -2.12 25.55
CA SER A 354 -2.93 -1.81 25.29
C SER A 354 -1.99 -2.84 25.93
N ALA A 355 -2.30 -3.35 27.14
CA ALA A 355 -1.53 -4.41 27.76
C ALA A 355 -1.59 -5.72 26.95
N VAL A 356 -2.78 -6.11 26.50
CA VAL A 356 -2.98 -7.30 25.64
C VAL A 356 -2.23 -7.15 24.32
N ILE A 357 -2.24 -5.97 23.70
CA ILE A 357 -1.48 -5.71 22.48
C ILE A 357 0.02 -5.89 22.72
N SER A 358 0.52 -5.39 23.86
CA SER A 358 1.94 -5.52 24.23
C SER A 358 2.34 -6.99 24.44
N GLU A 359 1.45 -7.80 25.01
CA GLU A 359 1.64 -9.25 25.15
C GLU A 359 1.71 -9.94 23.78
N ILE A 360 0.81 -9.57 22.86
CA ILE A 360 0.79 -10.10 21.49
C ILE A 360 2.09 -9.73 20.75
N ASP A 361 2.50 -8.48 20.81
CA ASP A 361 3.73 -8.00 20.16
C ASP A 361 5.01 -8.63 20.80
N ALA A 362 4.92 -9.08 22.06
CA ALA A 362 5.94 -9.89 22.72
C ALA A 362 5.90 -11.39 22.33
N GLY A 363 5.03 -11.80 21.43
CA GLY A 363 4.89 -13.18 20.94
C GLY A 363 4.14 -14.12 21.88
N LYS A 364 3.36 -13.60 22.82
CA LYS A 364 2.54 -14.44 23.70
C LYS A 364 1.40 -15.10 22.92
N THR A 365 1.09 -16.32 23.26
CA THR A 365 0.01 -17.12 22.65
C THR A 365 -1.24 -17.21 23.51
N ALA A 366 -1.18 -16.71 24.76
CA ALA A 366 -2.27 -16.67 25.71
C ALA A 366 -2.17 -15.37 26.54
N PRO A 367 -3.31 -14.85 27.06
CA PRO A 367 -3.33 -13.63 27.85
C PRO A 367 -2.64 -13.82 29.21
N GLU A 368 -1.78 -12.89 29.58
CA GLU A 368 -1.21 -12.75 30.92
C GLU A 368 -1.99 -11.69 31.73
N THR A 369 -2.67 -10.75 31.04
CA THR A 369 -3.52 -9.73 31.68
C THR A 369 -4.71 -10.38 32.39
N ALA A 370 -4.81 -10.14 33.69
CA ALA A 370 -5.83 -10.75 34.55
C ALA A 370 -7.26 -10.50 34.06
N GLY A 371 -8.04 -11.56 33.96
CA GLY A 371 -9.46 -11.50 33.60
C GLY A 371 -9.73 -11.50 32.09
N VAL A 372 -8.70 -11.44 31.23
CA VAL A 372 -8.86 -11.55 29.78
C VAL A 372 -9.04 -13.00 29.37
N THR A 373 -10.06 -13.26 28.54
CA THR A 373 -10.30 -14.62 28.00
C THR A 373 -9.42 -14.89 26.77
N GLN A 374 -9.12 -16.17 26.53
CA GLN A 374 -8.41 -16.59 25.32
C GLN A 374 -9.11 -16.12 24.04
N LYS A 375 -10.44 -16.18 24.00
CA LYS A 375 -11.24 -15.73 22.86
C LYS A 375 -11.02 -14.25 22.57
N ASP A 376 -11.06 -13.39 23.58
CA ASP A 376 -10.89 -11.95 23.38
C ASP A 376 -9.43 -11.61 23.03
N PHE A 377 -8.47 -12.34 23.61
CA PHE A 377 -7.06 -12.27 23.24
C PHE A 377 -6.84 -12.59 21.76
N GLU A 378 -7.43 -13.69 21.27
CA GLU A 378 -7.36 -14.08 19.84
C GLU A 378 -8.02 -13.04 18.92
N THR A 379 -9.13 -12.45 19.35
CA THR A 379 -9.77 -11.36 18.59
C THR A 379 -8.84 -10.16 18.44
N VAL A 380 -8.18 -9.75 19.53
CA VAL A 380 -7.20 -8.64 19.48
C VAL A 380 -5.97 -9.04 18.67
N ARG A 381 -5.52 -10.30 18.79
CA ARG A 381 -4.37 -10.81 18.00
C ARG A 381 -4.66 -10.80 16.51
N ALA A 382 -5.83 -11.25 16.09
CA ALA A 382 -6.28 -11.16 14.70
C ALA A 382 -6.28 -9.71 14.21
N ALA A 383 -6.88 -8.79 14.99
CA ALA A 383 -6.90 -7.38 14.66
C ALA A 383 -5.47 -6.76 14.60
N ARG A 384 -4.53 -7.21 15.43
CA ARG A 384 -3.14 -6.73 15.42
C ARG A 384 -2.34 -7.24 14.22
N GLY A 385 -2.72 -8.36 13.65
CA GLY A 385 -2.14 -8.93 12.43
C GLY A 385 -2.66 -8.30 11.13
N VAL A 386 -3.71 -7.49 11.19
CA VAL A 386 -4.28 -6.83 10.00
C VAL A 386 -3.33 -5.77 9.46
N MET A 387 -2.92 -5.92 8.22
CA MET A 387 -2.12 -4.95 7.47
C MET A 387 -2.72 -4.71 6.08
N TYR A 388 -2.43 -3.55 5.53
CA TYR A 388 -2.88 -3.17 4.20
C TYR A 388 -1.69 -3.08 3.23
N SER A 389 -1.86 -3.63 2.04
CA SER A 389 -0.88 -3.56 0.96
C SER A 389 -1.50 -2.92 -0.29
N ILE A 390 -0.75 -2.01 -0.91
CA ILE A 390 -1.07 -1.48 -2.24
C ILE A 390 -0.37 -2.28 -3.36
N GLY A 391 0.11 -3.49 -3.06
CA GLY A 391 0.84 -4.33 -4.02
C GLY A 391 0.08 -4.59 -5.30
N SER A 392 -1.24 -4.67 -5.23
CA SER A 392 -2.13 -4.82 -6.38
C SER A 392 -2.07 -3.69 -7.42
N VAL A 393 -1.63 -2.47 -7.03
CA VAL A 393 -1.40 -1.37 -7.98
C VAL A 393 0.02 -1.33 -8.54
N HIS A 394 0.88 -2.29 -8.14
CA HIS A 394 2.23 -2.46 -8.67
C HIS A 394 2.27 -3.74 -9.51
N THR A 395 1.81 -3.68 -10.75
CA THR A 395 1.62 -4.86 -11.61
C THR A 395 2.68 -4.98 -12.68
N SER A 396 3.05 -6.22 -12.99
CA SER A 396 3.84 -6.56 -14.16
C SER A 396 2.98 -7.27 -15.20
N ALA A 397 3.17 -6.91 -16.45
CA ALA A 397 2.39 -7.45 -17.56
C ALA A 397 3.23 -7.61 -18.82
N ILE A 398 2.86 -8.59 -19.66
CA ILE A 398 3.50 -8.87 -20.94
C ILE A 398 2.53 -8.45 -22.05
N PRO A 399 2.90 -7.49 -22.92
CA PRO A 399 2.07 -7.15 -24.08
C PRO A 399 1.89 -8.33 -25.02
N ALA A 400 0.69 -8.55 -25.52
CA ALA A 400 0.42 -9.60 -26.49
C ALA A 400 1.19 -9.41 -27.82
N ALA A 401 1.57 -8.19 -28.15
CA ALA A 401 2.41 -7.87 -29.31
C ALA A 401 3.91 -8.10 -29.10
N SER A 402 4.36 -8.43 -27.87
CA SER A 402 5.79 -8.64 -27.58
C SER A 402 6.38 -9.77 -28.43
N THR A 403 7.57 -9.55 -28.97
CA THR A 403 8.35 -10.56 -29.69
C THR A 403 9.16 -11.48 -28.77
N ALA A 404 9.37 -11.08 -27.50
CA ALA A 404 10.15 -11.81 -26.49
C ALA A 404 9.25 -12.38 -25.37
N LYS A 405 8.02 -12.83 -25.69
CA LYS A 405 7.04 -13.32 -24.71
C LYS A 405 7.57 -14.45 -23.84
N ASP A 406 8.18 -15.48 -24.47
CA ASP A 406 8.68 -16.66 -23.75
C ASP A 406 9.78 -16.28 -22.76
N LEU A 407 10.65 -15.35 -23.16
CA LEU A 407 11.71 -14.82 -22.32
C LEU A 407 11.14 -14.00 -21.14
N ALA A 408 10.12 -13.19 -21.40
CA ALA A 408 9.42 -12.41 -20.35
C ALA A 408 8.68 -13.33 -19.37
N VAL A 409 8.01 -14.38 -19.85
CA VAL A 409 7.36 -15.41 -19.04
C VAL A 409 8.37 -16.10 -18.12
N ASP A 410 9.50 -16.55 -18.67
CA ASP A 410 10.54 -17.21 -17.89
C ASP A 410 11.15 -16.26 -16.83
N PHE A 411 11.28 -14.98 -17.16
CA PHE A 411 11.76 -13.98 -16.20
C PHE A 411 10.75 -13.75 -15.06
N LEU A 412 9.45 -13.65 -15.36
CA LEU A 412 8.41 -13.56 -14.30
C LEU A 412 8.44 -14.79 -13.38
N ARG A 413 8.61 -15.98 -13.95
CA ARG A 413 8.74 -17.20 -13.13
C ARG A 413 10.00 -17.20 -12.26
N PHE A 414 11.13 -16.68 -12.79
CA PHE A 414 12.37 -16.52 -12.02
C PHE A 414 12.18 -15.55 -10.85
N MET A 415 11.40 -14.48 -11.00
CA MET A 415 11.13 -13.52 -9.91
C MET A 415 10.47 -14.18 -8.69
N ALA A 416 9.82 -15.33 -8.83
CA ALA A 416 9.26 -16.07 -7.71
C ALA A 416 10.31 -16.87 -6.91
N THR A 417 11.55 -17.02 -7.39
CA THR A 417 12.59 -17.78 -6.70
C THR A 417 13.08 -17.07 -5.43
N ASP A 418 13.58 -17.84 -4.46
CA ASP A 418 14.18 -17.29 -3.24
C ASP A 418 15.38 -16.39 -3.54
N GLU A 419 16.17 -16.73 -4.56
CA GLU A 419 17.29 -15.91 -5.04
C GLU A 419 16.80 -14.53 -5.51
N ALA A 420 15.74 -14.49 -6.32
CA ALA A 420 15.16 -13.24 -6.81
C ALA A 420 14.57 -12.40 -5.68
N ASN A 421 13.85 -13.02 -4.74
CA ASN A 421 13.33 -12.33 -3.55
C ASN A 421 14.45 -11.72 -2.70
N THR A 422 15.57 -12.42 -2.56
CA THR A 422 16.76 -11.91 -1.87
C THR A 422 17.36 -10.69 -2.57
N ILE A 423 17.53 -10.76 -3.89
CA ILE A 423 18.05 -9.64 -4.70
C ILE A 423 17.14 -8.42 -4.58
N TYR A 424 15.83 -8.62 -4.67
CA TYR A 424 14.85 -7.54 -4.55
C TYR A 424 14.96 -6.86 -3.20
N ALA A 425 14.95 -7.61 -2.10
CA ALA A 425 15.05 -7.08 -0.75
C ALA A 425 16.32 -6.25 -0.51
N LEU A 426 17.48 -6.73 -0.98
CA LEU A 426 18.75 -6.03 -0.81
C LEU A 426 18.82 -4.72 -1.60
N ASN A 427 18.18 -4.65 -2.76
CA ASN A 427 18.25 -3.50 -3.65
C ASN A 427 17.09 -2.50 -3.49
N THR A 428 16.10 -2.79 -2.63
CA THR A 428 14.94 -1.92 -2.37
C THR A 428 14.84 -1.48 -0.91
N SER A 429 15.94 -1.53 -0.16
CA SER A 429 15.96 -1.19 1.27
C SER A 429 14.99 -2.02 2.11
N GLY A 430 14.76 -3.27 1.73
CA GLY A 430 13.91 -4.21 2.44
C GLY A 430 12.49 -4.35 1.86
N GLY A 431 12.25 -3.91 0.64
CA GLY A 431 11.01 -4.22 -0.08
C GLY A 431 10.86 -5.73 -0.33
N ARG A 432 9.64 -6.16 -0.63
CA ARG A 432 9.30 -7.57 -0.81
C ARG A 432 8.57 -7.79 -2.11
N LEU A 433 8.83 -8.93 -2.74
CA LEU A 433 7.99 -9.49 -3.79
C LEU A 433 6.78 -10.23 -3.16
N PRO A 434 5.71 -10.48 -3.91
CA PRO A 434 4.46 -11.03 -3.39
C PRO A 434 4.51 -12.55 -3.16
N PHE A 435 5.62 -13.07 -2.67
CA PHE A 435 5.80 -14.51 -2.49
C PHE A 435 6.02 -14.90 -1.03
N LYS A 436 5.60 -16.12 -0.68
CA LYS A 436 5.82 -16.76 0.62
C LYS A 436 7.33 -17.03 0.79
N PHE A 437 8.04 -16.00 1.20
CA PHE A 437 9.49 -15.99 1.42
C PHE A 437 9.80 -15.15 2.66
N ASN A 438 10.58 -15.71 3.56
CA ASN A 438 11.02 -15.02 4.78
C ASN A 438 12.54 -14.85 4.76
N LEU A 439 13.00 -13.67 4.38
CA LEU A 439 14.42 -13.36 4.25
C LEU A 439 15.23 -13.71 5.52
N LYS A 440 14.62 -13.59 6.71
CA LYS A 440 15.30 -13.88 7.98
C LYS A 440 15.63 -15.36 8.15
N THR A 441 14.75 -16.25 7.69
CA THR A 441 14.93 -17.71 7.79
C THR A 441 15.57 -18.30 6.55
N ASP A 442 15.20 -17.81 5.37
CA ASP A 442 15.51 -18.41 4.09
C ASP A 442 16.81 -17.86 3.50
N ALA A 443 17.18 -16.60 3.86
CA ALA A 443 18.44 -15.98 3.49
C ALA A 443 19.03 -15.12 4.63
N PRO A 444 19.41 -15.73 5.77
CA PRO A 444 19.80 -15.01 6.99
C PRO A 444 21.02 -14.11 6.82
N GLU A 445 21.94 -14.43 5.93
CA GLU A 445 23.11 -13.59 5.64
C GLU A 445 22.65 -12.27 4.99
N ALA A 446 21.81 -12.34 3.97
CA ALA A 446 21.23 -11.16 3.33
C ALA A 446 20.37 -10.34 4.30
N TYR A 447 19.58 -10.99 5.16
CA TYR A 447 18.84 -10.29 6.22
C TYR A 447 19.78 -9.49 7.14
N ASN A 448 20.97 -10.01 7.46
CA ASN A 448 21.92 -9.31 8.31
C ASN A 448 22.52 -8.07 7.67
N GLU A 449 22.54 -7.97 6.34
CA GLU A 449 22.99 -6.79 5.59
C GLU A 449 21.99 -5.64 5.63
N LEU A 450 20.71 -5.90 5.87
CA LEU A 450 19.69 -4.88 5.94
C LEU A 450 19.90 -3.91 7.10
N MET A 451 19.49 -2.66 6.90
CA MET A 451 19.40 -1.67 7.98
C MET A 451 18.39 -2.10 9.05
N SER A 452 18.57 -1.61 10.27
CA SER A 452 17.68 -1.94 11.40
C SER A 452 16.21 -1.62 11.12
N THR A 453 15.93 -0.50 10.47
CA THR A 453 14.58 -0.08 10.06
C THR A 453 13.94 -1.06 9.08
N SER A 454 14.70 -1.54 8.09
CA SER A 454 14.24 -2.56 7.14
C SER A 454 13.98 -3.90 7.83
N LYS A 455 14.82 -4.29 8.80
CA LYS A 455 14.58 -5.50 9.61
C LYS A 455 13.28 -5.44 10.40
N GLU A 456 12.91 -4.26 10.88
CA GLU A 456 11.65 -4.06 11.59
C GLU A 456 10.45 -4.20 10.66
N THR A 457 10.49 -3.60 9.47
CA THR A 457 9.40 -3.76 8.49
C THR A 457 9.23 -5.21 8.05
N PHE A 458 10.34 -5.94 7.88
CA PHE A 458 10.29 -7.39 7.64
C PHE A 458 9.64 -8.16 8.79
N SER A 459 9.99 -7.82 10.03
CA SER A 459 9.39 -8.46 11.22
C SER A 459 7.90 -8.16 11.31
N MET A 460 7.50 -6.92 11.10
CA MET A 460 6.09 -6.52 11.09
C MET A 460 5.29 -7.29 10.02
N ALA A 461 5.87 -7.45 8.84
CA ALA A 461 5.25 -8.20 7.76
C ALA A 461 5.15 -9.70 8.05
N ALA A 462 6.12 -10.28 8.74
CA ALA A 462 6.10 -11.68 9.15
C ALA A 462 5.01 -11.99 10.19
N ASP A 463 4.56 -10.97 10.94
CA ASP A 463 3.46 -11.09 11.90
C ASP A 463 2.08 -11.01 11.22
N CYS A 464 2.03 -10.64 9.95
CA CYS A 464 0.81 -10.58 9.15
C CYS A 464 0.51 -11.95 8.55
N SER A 465 -0.68 -12.46 8.77
CA SER A 465 -1.11 -13.74 8.18
C SER A 465 -1.50 -13.59 6.71
N ASP A 466 -2.09 -12.45 6.36
CA ASP A 466 -2.48 -12.06 5.02
C ASP A 466 -2.65 -10.54 4.93
N TYR A 467 -2.83 -9.97 3.74
CA TYR A 467 -2.91 -8.52 3.55
C TYR A 467 -4.28 -8.11 3.04
N LEU A 468 -4.82 -7.05 3.64
CA LEU A 468 -5.94 -6.34 3.02
C LEU A 468 -5.46 -5.65 1.75
N THR A 469 -6.24 -5.76 0.70
CA THR A 469 -6.04 -5.02 -0.54
C THR A 469 -7.34 -4.31 -0.93
N ASP A 470 -7.26 -3.34 -1.81
CA ASP A 470 -8.44 -2.68 -2.36
C ASP A 470 -9.00 -3.39 -3.60
N ASP A 471 -8.22 -4.29 -4.19
CA ASP A 471 -8.48 -4.83 -5.52
C ASP A 471 -9.14 -6.21 -5.53
N TYR A 472 -9.94 -6.51 -4.52
CA TYR A 472 -11.02 -7.49 -4.71
C TYR A 472 -11.96 -7.11 -5.87
N ALA A 473 -11.75 -5.94 -6.45
CA ALA A 473 -12.44 -5.46 -7.65
C ALA A 473 -12.18 -6.32 -8.90
N SER A 474 -11.05 -7.04 -8.96
CA SER A 474 -10.77 -8.00 -10.02
C SER A 474 -11.70 -9.21 -9.96
N ILE A 475 -12.11 -9.63 -8.75
CA ILE A 475 -13.08 -10.70 -8.53
C ILE A 475 -14.48 -10.26 -8.93
N LEU A 476 -14.76 -8.96 -8.81
CA LEU A 476 -16.08 -8.37 -9.08
C LEU A 476 -15.91 -7.07 -9.88
N PRO A 477 -15.80 -7.15 -11.24
CA PRO A 477 -15.49 -6.00 -12.12
C PRO A 477 -16.38 -4.77 -11.95
N TYR A 478 -17.52 -4.92 -11.30
CA TYR A 478 -18.43 -3.82 -11.00
C TYR A 478 -18.05 -3.04 -9.72
N TYR A 479 -17.26 -3.61 -8.80
CA TYR A 479 -16.82 -2.89 -7.60
C TYR A 479 -15.80 -1.80 -7.91
N GLY A 480 -14.94 -1.98 -8.90
CA GLY A 480 -14.08 -0.90 -9.40
C GLY A 480 -14.86 0.31 -9.90
N LYS A 481 -16.10 0.10 -10.38
CA LYS A 481 -17.03 1.18 -10.77
C LYS A 481 -17.72 1.84 -9.58
N PHE A 482 -17.63 1.26 -8.39
CA PHE A 482 -18.09 1.82 -7.13
C PHE A 482 -16.96 2.45 -6.31
N ALA A 483 -15.97 3.03 -6.97
CA ALA A 483 -14.87 3.73 -6.29
C ALA A 483 -15.34 4.70 -5.21
N LEU A 484 -16.56 5.25 -5.34
CA LEU A 484 -17.22 6.06 -4.31
C LEU A 484 -17.60 5.26 -3.06
N ALA A 485 -17.75 3.95 -3.15
CA ALA A 485 -18.01 3.08 -2.01
C ALA A 485 -16.70 2.63 -1.32
N ARG A 486 -15.57 2.73 -2.01
CA ARG A 486 -14.27 2.22 -1.61
C ARG A 486 -13.91 2.64 -0.18
N TYR A 487 -13.95 3.90 0.16
CA TYR A 487 -13.56 4.40 1.48
C TYR A 487 -14.74 4.97 2.28
N GLY A 488 -15.83 4.29 2.26
CA GLY A 488 -17.00 4.80 2.91
C GLY A 488 -17.81 5.78 2.08
N GLY A 489 -17.53 5.83 0.79
CA GLY A 489 -18.13 6.62 -0.26
C GLY A 489 -18.90 7.83 0.22
N MET A 490 -18.62 8.99 -0.29
CA MET A 490 -19.32 10.21 0.11
C MET A 490 -20.83 10.15 -0.18
N GLY A 491 -21.27 9.10 -0.89
CA GLY A 491 -22.67 8.87 -1.18
C GLY A 491 -23.36 10.11 -1.70
N MET A 492 -24.33 10.62 -0.96
CA MET A 492 -25.04 11.85 -1.32
C MET A 492 -24.17 13.11 -1.26
N LEU A 493 -23.07 13.08 -0.53
CA LEU A 493 -22.13 14.20 -0.43
C LEU A 493 -21.10 14.20 -1.57
N ALA A 494 -21.06 13.17 -2.42
CA ALA A 494 -20.08 13.05 -3.52
C ALA A 494 -20.13 14.19 -4.54
N GLY A 495 -21.25 14.90 -4.66
CA GLY A 495 -21.37 16.09 -5.50
C GLY A 495 -20.86 17.39 -4.84
N GLU A 496 -20.63 17.36 -3.53
CA GLU A 496 -20.19 18.50 -2.73
C GLU A 496 -18.73 18.40 -2.33
N TYR A 497 -18.28 17.19 -1.98
CA TYR A 497 -16.91 16.94 -1.53
C TYR A 497 -16.28 15.79 -2.32
N PRO A 498 -15.01 15.89 -2.75
CA PRO A 498 -14.32 14.84 -3.49
C PRO A 498 -13.94 13.62 -2.62
N SER A 499 -13.83 13.79 -1.30
CA SER A 499 -13.51 12.73 -0.35
C SER A 499 -14.05 13.05 1.05
N PHE A 500 -14.09 12.06 1.95
CA PHE A 500 -14.50 12.29 3.34
C PHE A 500 -13.50 13.20 4.08
N GLU A 501 -12.21 13.14 3.75
CA GLU A 501 -11.21 14.04 4.31
C GLU A 501 -11.53 15.49 3.94
N SER A 502 -11.78 15.76 2.66
CA SER A 502 -12.13 17.11 2.21
C SER A 502 -13.42 17.60 2.85
N ALA A 503 -14.35 16.70 3.11
CA ALA A 503 -15.60 17.03 3.81
C ALA A 503 -15.34 17.43 5.27
N PHE A 504 -14.58 16.63 6.04
CA PHE A 504 -14.24 16.94 7.43
C PHE A 504 -13.36 18.19 7.58
N ILE A 505 -12.44 18.40 6.63
CA ILE A 505 -11.59 19.61 6.60
C ILE A 505 -12.42 20.86 6.30
N SER A 506 -13.37 20.76 5.36
CA SER A 506 -14.16 21.91 4.90
C SER A 506 -15.37 22.23 5.78
N ASN A 507 -15.91 21.24 6.50
CA ASN A 507 -17.10 21.37 7.32
C ASN A 507 -16.88 20.77 8.72
N ALA A 508 -16.43 21.61 9.65
CA ALA A 508 -16.15 21.20 11.04
C ALA A 508 -17.38 20.68 11.80
N ASN A 509 -18.59 20.93 11.32
CA ASN A 509 -19.83 20.44 11.93
C ASN A 509 -20.30 19.09 11.37
N LEU A 510 -19.68 18.62 10.28
CA LEU A 510 -20.03 17.34 9.68
C LEU A 510 -19.57 16.20 10.59
N THR A 511 -20.47 15.27 10.88
CA THR A 511 -20.19 14.12 11.73
C THR A 511 -19.91 12.86 10.91
N ALA A 512 -19.13 11.94 11.46
CA ALA A 512 -18.90 10.61 10.91
C ALA A 512 -20.22 9.87 10.63
N LYS A 513 -21.19 10.02 11.53
CA LYS A 513 -22.53 9.42 11.40
C LYS A 513 -23.27 9.96 10.18
N GLU A 514 -23.21 11.27 9.92
CA GLU A 514 -23.86 11.86 8.73
C GLU A 514 -23.20 11.37 7.43
N VAL A 515 -21.88 11.26 7.38
CA VAL A 515 -21.17 10.67 6.24
C VAL A 515 -21.57 9.22 6.02
N PHE A 516 -21.59 8.44 7.09
CA PHE A 516 -21.98 7.03 7.07
C PHE A 516 -23.42 6.85 6.58
N ASP A 517 -24.37 7.58 7.18
CA ASP A 517 -25.79 7.50 6.82
C ASP A 517 -26.05 8.00 5.39
N SER A 518 -25.30 9.01 4.95
CA SER A 518 -25.44 9.53 3.58
C SER A 518 -25.05 8.47 2.54
N THR A 519 -24.03 7.67 2.83
CA THR A 519 -23.62 6.57 1.95
C THR A 519 -24.70 5.49 1.87
N ILE A 520 -25.21 5.04 3.04
CA ILE A 520 -26.29 4.06 3.09
C ILE A 520 -27.50 4.56 2.31
N LYS A 521 -27.93 5.79 2.59
CA LYS A 521 -29.08 6.41 1.91
C LYS A 521 -28.86 6.49 0.41
N TYR A 522 -27.68 6.88 -0.06
CA TYR A 522 -27.36 6.96 -1.48
C TYR A 522 -27.61 5.65 -2.21
N TRP A 523 -27.22 4.52 -1.62
CA TRP A 523 -27.36 3.22 -2.24
C TRP A 523 -28.72 2.57 -2.04
N THR A 524 -29.41 2.85 -0.91
CA THR A 524 -30.66 2.18 -0.53
C THR A 524 -31.93 2.97 -0.83
N GLU A 525 -31.84 4.29 -1.07
CA GLU A 525 -33.04 5.08 -1.39
C GLU A 525 -33.75 4.62 -2.67
N ASN A 526 -35.05 4.91 -2.75
CA ASN A 526 -35.91 4.52 -3.88
C ASN A 526 -35.87 3.01 -4.19
N ASN A 527 -36.00 2.19 -3.16
CA ASN A 527 -35.95 0.73 -3.26
C ASN A 527 -34.65 0.22 -3.90
N ASN A 528 -33.52 0.72 -3.46
CA ASN A 528 -32.19 0.38 -3.97
C ASN A 528 -32.00 0.69 -5.48
N ALA A 529 -32.66 1.71 -6.01
CA ALA A 529 -32.65 1.95 -7.45
C ALA A 529 -31.25 2.13 -8.04
N ARG A 530 -30.34 2.84 -7.32
CA ARG A 530 -28.95 3.02 -7.75
C ARG A 530 -28.18 1.70 -7.67
N TRP A 531 -28.30 0.98 -6.57
CA TRP A 531 -27.68 -0.32 -6.38
C TRP A 531 -28.12 -1.31 -7.45
N ASN A 532 -29.44 -1.47 -7.66
CA ASN A 532 -29.98 -2.34 -8.68
C ASN A 532 -29.57 -1.97 -10.11
N ARG A 533 -29.40 -0.67 -10.40
CA ARG A 533 -28.86 -0.23 -11.69
C ARG A 533 -27.41 -0.68 -11.85
N ALA A 534 -26.63 -0.54 -10.81
CA ALA A 534 -25.24 -0.94 -10.80
C ALA A 534 -25.08 -2.45 -11.00
N LEU A 535 -25.88 -3.26 -10.31
CA LEU A 535 -25.91 -4.71 -10.50
C LEU A 535 -26.32 -5.10 -11.93
N ARG A 536 -27.33 -4.45 -12.51
CA ARG A 536 -27.71 -4.67 -13.92
C ARG A 536 -26.58 -4.35 -14.88
N ASN A 537 -25.91 -3.22 -14.66
CA ASN A 537 -24.76 -2.84 -15.52
C ASN A 537 -23.59 -3.83 -15.42
N ALA A 538 -23.51 -4.57 -14.34
CA ALA A 538 -22.54 -5.62 -14.09
C ALA A 538 -23.00 -7.03 -14.53
N GLY A 539 -24.24 -7.17 -15.01
CA GLY A 539 -24.80 -8.48 -15.40
C GLY A 539 -25.16 -9.38 -14.22
N LEU A 540 -25.41 -8.80 -13.03
CA LEU A 540 -25.66 -9.54 -11.79
C LEU A 540 -27.13 -9.49 -11.35
N LEU A 541 -27.98 -8.76 -12.05
CA LEU A 541 -29.41 -8.63 -11.81
C LEU A 541 -30.18 -8.58 -13.14
#